data_121180a56a9134b82522acb33f345781
#
_entry.id   121180a56a9134b82522acb33f345781
#
_cell.length_a   1.000
_cell.length_b   1.000
_cell.length_c   1.000
_cell.angle_alpha   90.00
_cell.angle_beta   90.00
_cell.angle_gamma   90.00
#
_symmetry.space_group_name_H-M   'P 1'
#
loop_
_entity.id
_entity.type
_entity.pdbx_description
1 polymer ?
#
loop_
_entity_poly.entity_id
_entity_poly.type
_entity_poly.pdbx_seq_one_letter_code
_entity_poly.pdbx_strand_id
1 'polypeptide(L)'
;MASDGQTPIGYDVDINKALAKVMGLKEGTTKHSEFPTIIPALGTKFDVGISSFTITPEREQQVNMVSYLNVGSAWGVAQGNPKNFDTSNPCGTTIAVQTGTAQETYAEELSTQCVADGKEKISVMPHELQTDIATKIISGQYDATLADSTVIGYTSAQSEGKIVQLGETFESAPQGVAINKDDEELTQAIQAAMQYLMDNGYLADILASYGAQDAALTTAELNPTVN
;
A
#
# COMPACT_ATOMS: atom_id res chain seq x y z
N MET A 1 4.87 -12.43 -3.30
CA MET A 1 4.92 -13.63 -4.18
C MET A 1 5.29 -14.83 -3.34
N ALA A 2 4.76 -16.03 -3.64
CA ALA A 2 5.20 -17.28 -3.03
C ALA A 2 6.66 -17.59 -3.41
N SER A 3 7.20 -18.67 -2.84
CA SER A 3 8.60 -19.08 -3.09
C SER A 3 8.90 -19.46 -4.56
N ASP A 4 7.86 -19.71 -5.37
CA ASP A 4 7.97 -19.95 -6.82
C ASP A 4 8.19 -18.67 -7.64
N GLY A 5 8.10 -17.49 -7.02
CA GLY A 5 8.23 -16.18 -7.64
C GLY A 5 7.12 -15.82 -8.64
N GLN A 6 6.07 -16.62 -8.74
CA GLN A 6 4.99 -16.46 -9.73
C GLN A 6 3.60 -16.35 -9.08
N THR A 7 3.35 -17.11 -8.03
CA THR A 7 2.04 -17.14 -7.37
C THR A 7 1.88 -15.93 -6.43
N PRO A 8 0.90 -15.05 -6.68
CA PRO A 8 0.59 -13.97 -5.76
C PRO A 8 0.11 -14.51 -4.41
N ILE A 9 0.60 -13.95 -3.32
CA ILE A 9 0.19 -14.23 -1.95
C ILE A 9 0.08 -12.91 -1.17
N GLY A 10 -0.65 -12.91 -0.08
CA GLY A 10 -0.84 -11.77 0.80
C GLY A 10 -2.32 -11.56 1.13
N TYR A 11 -2.59 -10.68 2.09
CA TYR A 11 -3.97 -10.43 2.53
C TYR A 11 -4.87 -9.95 1.39
N ASP A 12 -4.41 -9.13 0.46
CA ASP A 12 -5.21 -8.67 -0.68
C ASP A 12 -5.62 -9.82 -1.61
N VAL A 13 -4.74 -10.82 -1.77
CA VAL A 13 -5.07 -12.04 -2.53
C VAL A 13 -6.16 -12.85 -1.83
N ASP A 14 -6.08 -12.97 -0.51
CA ASP A 14 -7.07 -13.73 0.26
C ASP A 14 -8.39 -12.96 0.40
N ILE A 15 -8.35 -11.63 0.49
CA ILE A 15 -9.54 -10.77 0.39
C ILE A 15 -10.22 -10.93 -0.98
N ASN A 16 -9.47 -10.92 -2.08
CA ASN A 16 -10.04 -11.16 -3.43
C ASN A 16 -10.77 -12.50 -3.52
N LYS A 17 -10.18 -13.57 -2.99
CA LYS A 17 -10.84 -14.90 -2.93
C LYS A 17 -12.12 -14.88 -2.08
N ALA A 18 -12.07 -14.19 -0.94
CA ALA A 18 -13.22 -14.05 -0.06
C ALA A 18 -14.36 -13.25 -0.71
N LEU A 19 -14.05 -12.13 -1.36
CA LEU A 19 -15.02 -11.34 -2.13
C LEU A 19 -15.67 -12.18 -3.22
N ALA A 20 -14.88 -12.88 -4.03
CA ALA A 20 -15.40 -13.76 -5.08
C ALA A 20 -16.35 -14.82 -4.53
N LYS A 21 -15.99 -15.42 -3.38
CA LYS A 21 -16.84 -16.42 -2.71
C LYS A 21 -18.18 -15.83 -2.20
N VAL A 22 -18.14 -14.65 -1.59
CA VAL A 22 -19.36 -13.97 -1.11
C VAL A 22 -20.27 -13.57 -2.27
N MET A 23 -19.69 -13.14 -3.39
CA MET A 23 -20.41 -12.79 -4.61
C MET A 23 -20.93 -14.01 -5.40
N GLY A 24 -20.66 -15.24 -4.93
CA GLY A 24 -21.09 -16.48 -5.60
C GLY A 24 -20.33 -16.78 -6.88
N LEU A 25 -19.16 -16.17 -7.09
CA LEU A 25 -18.30 -16.43 -8.23
C LEU A 25 -17.54 -17.77 -8.03
N LYS A 26 -17.17 -18.41 -9.15
CA LYS A 26 -16.46 -19.68 -9.13
C LYS A 26 -15.10 -19.57 -8.46
N GLU A 27 -14.38 -18.50 -8.74
CA GLU A 27 -13.08 -18.18 -8.16
C GLU A 27 -12.74 -16.70 -8.31
N GLY A 28 -11.88 -16.16 -7.44
CA GLY A 28 -11.23 -14.85 -7.59
C GLY A 28 -9.81 -15.05 -8.13
N THR A 29 -9.62 -14.92 -9.43
CA THR A 29 -8.29 -15.03 -10.05
C THR A 29 -7.47 -13.78 -9.72
N THR A 30 -6.27 -13.96 -9.18
CA THR A 30 -5.35 -12.87 -8.93
C THR A 30 -4.17 -12.91 -9.90
N LYS A 31 -3.83 -11.76 -10.49
CA LYS A 31 -2.67 -11.58 -11.35
C LYS A 31 -1.81 -10.46 -10.82
N HIS A 32 -0.49 -10.67 -10.81
CA HIS A 32 0.47 -9.62 -10.49
C HIS A 32 0.57 -8.61 -11.64
N SER A 33 0.67 -7.33 -11.30
CA SER A 33 1.00 -6.24 -12.20
C SER A 33 1.82 -5.19 -11.43
N GLU A 34 2.60 -4.39 -12.15
CA GLU A 34 3.31 -3.26 -11.56
C GLU A 34 2.29 -2.24 -11.03
N PHE A 35 2.51 -1.76 -9.81
CA PHE A 35 1.56 -0.94 -9.07
C PHE A 35 0.97 0.22 -9.87
N PRO A 36 1.76 1.08 -10.56
CA PRO A 36 1.24 2.22 -11.30
C PRO A 36 0.41 1.83 -12.53
N THR A 37 0.48 0.56 -12.98
CA THR A 37 -0.24 0.09 -14.18
C THR A 37 -1.60 -0.50 -13.88
N ILE A 38 -1.94 -0.74 -12.60
CA ILE A 38 -3.18 -1.44 -12.21
C ILE A 38 -4.41 -0.58 -12.53
N ILE A 39 -4.48 0.64 -11.99
CA ILE A 39 -5.62 1.54 -12.18
C ILE A 39 -5.90 1.80 -13.66
N PRO A 40 -4.91 2.15 -14.52
CA PRO A 40 -5.15 2.34 -15.95
C PRO A 40 -5.64 1.10 -16.70
N ALA A 41 -5.49 -0.10 -16.14
CA ALA A 41 -5.88 -1.36 -16.77
C ALA A 41 -7.26 -1.88 -16.32
N LEU A 42 -7.93 -1.19 -15.39
CA LEU A 42 -9.27 -1.54 -14.93
C LEU A 42 -10.30 -1.43 -16.05
N GLY A 43 -11.22 -2.39 -16.08
CA GLY A 43 -12.25 -2.50 -17.14
C GLY A 43 -11.73 -3.04 -18.46
N THR A 44 -10.42 -3.30 -18.62
CA THR A 44 -9.82 -3.88 -19.83
C THR A 44 -9.06 -5.18 -19.58
N LYS A 45 -8.19 -5.21 -18.58
CA LYS A 45 -7.39 -6.38 -18.18
C LYS A 45 -7.82 -6.95 -16.84
N PHE A 46 -8.32 -6.10 -15.96
CA PHE A 46 -8.70 -6.42 -14.60
C PHE A 46 -10.10 -5.89 -14.32
N ASP A 47 -10.90 -6.66 -13.59
CA ASP A 47 -12.19 -6.24 -13.10
C ASP A 47 -12.01 -5.29 -11.89
N VAL A 48 -11.11 -5.64 -10.97
CA VAL A 48 -10.77 -4.86 -9.78
C VAL A 48 -9.27 -4.78 -9.56
N GLY A 49 -8.81 -3.74 -8.88
CA GLY A 49 -7.45 -3.57 -8.36
C GLY A 49 -7.46 -3.65 -6.83
N ILE A 50 -6.77 -4.64 -6.26
CA ILE A 50 -6.59 -4.77 -4.82
C ILE A 50 -5.08 -4.83 -4.55
N SER A 51 -4.52 -3.75 -4.02
CA SER A 51 -3.09 -3.63 -3.75
C SER A 51 -2.82 -2.50 -2.76
N SER A 52 -3.57 -2.50 -1.66
CA SER A 52 -3.46 -1.48 -0.60
C SER A 52 -3.44 -0.05 -1.15
N PHE A 53 -4.30 0.24 -2.12
CA PHE A 53 -4.37 1.58 -2.69
C PHE A 53 -4.90 2.57 -1.66
N THR A 54 -4.05 3.49 -1.20
CA THR A 54 -4.50 4.65 -0.43
C THR A 54 -5.57 5.38 -1.22
N ILE A 55 -6.71 5.66 -0.61
CA ILE A 55 -7.77 6.46 -1.20
C ILE A 55 -7.29 7.91 -1.21
N THR A 56 -7.22 8.52 -2.39
CA THR A 56 -6.86 9.93 -2.58
C THR A 56 -7.82 10.60 -3.56
N PRO A 57 -8.01 11.93 -3.48
CA PRO A 57 -8.88 12.65 -4.39
C PRO A 57 -8.51 12.45 -5.88
N GLU A 58 -7.22 12.30 -6.18
CA GLU A 58 -6.72 12.08 -7.55
C GLU A 58 -7.12 10.70 -8.07
N ARG A 59 -7.07 9.68 -7.22
CA ARG A 59 -7.50 8.32 -7.58
C ARG A 59 -9.01 8.23 -7.73
N GLU A 60 -9.76 8.88 -6.84
CA GLU A 60 -11.22 8.92 -6.92
C GLU A 60 -11.75 9.64 -8.16
N GLN A 61 -10.97 10.53 -8.77
CA GLN A 61 -11.32 11.11 -10.08
C GLN A 61 -11.25 10.08 -11.21
N GLN A 62 -10.43 9.05 -11.08
CA GLN A 62 -10.16 8.06 -12.11
C GLN A 62 -10.97 6.77 -11.92
N VAL A 63 -11.20 6.35 -10.68
CA VAL A 63 -11.82 5.06 -10.33
C VAL A 63 -12.79 5.23 -9.16
N ASN A 64 -13.68 4.27 -8.96
CA ASN A 64 -14.39 4.11 -7.71
C ASN A 64 -13.54 3.33 -6.73
N MET A 65 -13.58 3.71 -5.45
CA MET A 65 -12.80 3.09 -4.39
C MET A 65 -13.70 2.66 -3.23
N VAL A 66 -13.63 1.38 -2.88
CA VAL A 66 -14.35 0.82 -1.73
C VAL A 66 -13.35 0.55 -0.61
N SER A 67 -13.48 1.26 0.52
CA SER A 67 -12.54 1.18 1.63
C SER A 67 -12.61 -0.17 2.36
N TYR A 68 -11.44 -0.67 2.84
CA TYR A 68 -11.36 -1.91 3.62
C TYR A 68 -10.32 -1.90 4.73
N LEU A 69 -9.27 -1.09 4.61
CA LEU A 69 -8.20 -0.91 5.59
C LEU A 69 -8.01 0.55 5.96
N ASN A 70 -7.39 0.79 7.11
CA ASN A 70 -6.81 2.09 7.45
C ASN A 70 -5.34 1.86 7.84
N VAL A 71 -4.42 2.36 7.01
CA VAL A 71 -2.98 2.12 7.16
C VAL A 71 -2.24 3.44 7.03
N GLY A 72 -1.24 3.64 7.87
CA GLY A 72 -0.37 4.80 7.80
C GLY A 72 0.97 4.51 7.14
N SER A 73 1.68 5.56 6.78
CA SER A 73 3.04 5.52 6.27
C SER A 73 4.05 5.29 7.38
N ALA A 74 5.14 4.62 7.06
CA ALA A 74 6.24 4.38 7.98
C ALA A 74 7.60 4.49 7.29
N TRP A 75 8.59 4.99 8.03
CA TRP A 75 9.97 4.98 7.60
C TRP A 75 10.60 3.61 7.84
N GLY A 76 11.28 3.07 6.85
CA GLY A 76 12.09 1.86 6.96
C GLY A 76 13.56 2.17 6.75
N VAL A 77 14.43 1.65 7.62
CA VAL A 77 15.88 1.82 7.56
C VAL A 77 16.58 0.48 7.73
N ALA A 78 17.85 0.40 7.35
CA ALA A 78 18.67 -0.76 7.69
C ALA A 78 18.79 -0.90 9.21
N GLN A 79 18.87 -2.14 9.70
CA GLN A 79 18.99 -2.45 11.13
C GLN A 79 20.12 -1.62 11.79
N GLY A 80 19.79 -1.01 12.92
CA GLY A 80 20.72 -0.13 13.64
C GLY A 80 20.88 1.26 13.05
N ASN A 81 20.13 1.61 12.00
CA ASN A 81 20.16 2.93 11.36
C ASN A 81 21.59 3.45 11.08
N PRO A 82 22.42 2.72 10.33
CA PRO A 82 23.85 3.04 10.15
C PRO A 82 24.09 4.37 9.41
N LYS A 83 23.09 4.88 8.73
CA LYS A 83 23.12 6.18 8.03
C LYS A 83 22.72 7.34 8.93
N ASN A 84 22.32 7.07 10.19
CA ASN A 84 21.79 8.07 11.13
C ASN A 84 20.63 8.89 10.54
N PHE A 85 19.76 8.23 9.76
CA PHE A 85 18.58 8.88 9.21
C PHE A 85 17.70 9.44 10.33
N ASP A 86 17.31 10.71 10.20
CA ASP A 86 16.46 11.42 11.14
C ASP A 86 15.11 11.71 10.49
N THR A 87 14.05 11.05 11.00
CA THR A 87 12.68 11.21 10.48
C THR A 87 12.14 12.63 10.63
N SER A 88 12.68 13.41 11.58
CA SER A 88 12.29 14.80 11.79
C SER A 88 13.01 15.79 10.87
N ASN A 89 14.10 15.39 10.24
CA ASN A 89 14.87 16.22 9.31
C ASN A 89 15.45 15.37 8.17
N PRO A 90 14.62 14.92 7.22
CA PRO A 90 15.03 14.05 6.11
C PRO A 90 15.75 14.79 4.98
N CYS A 91 15.93 16.12 5.06
CA CYS A 91 16.55 16.91 4.01
C CYS A 91 18.01 16.46 3.75
N GLY A 92 18.39 16.45 2.48
CA GLY A 92 19.74 16.04 2.03
C GLY A 92 19.97 14.52 2.00
N THR A 93 18.95 13.71 2.31
CA THR A 93 19.05 12.25 2.30
C THR A 93 18.54 11.65 0.99
N THR A 94 18.80 10.35 0.80
CA THR A 94 18.30 9.56 -0.33
C THR A 94 17.20 8.62 0.17
N ILE A 95 15.97 8.84 -0.29
CA ILE A 95 14.78 8.08 0.12
C ILE A 95 14.25 7.26 -1.05
N ALA A 96 14.13 5.95 -0.86
CA ALA A 96 13.53 5.06 -1.84
C ALA A 96 12.04 4.92 -1.60
N VAL A 97 11.25 4.92 -2.68
CA VAL A 97 9.79 4.78 -2.67
C VAL A 97 9.34 3.89 -3.82
N GLN A 98 8.17 3.27 -3.69
CA GLN A 98 7.60 2.59 -4.85
C GLN A 98 6.88 3.60 -5.74
N THR A 99 7.10 3.48 -7.05
CA THR A 99 6.51 4.38 -8.06
C THR A 99 4.98 4.36 -8.03
N GLY A 100 4.37 5.54 -8.11
CA GLY A 100 2.92 5.74 -8.15
C GLY A 100 2.21 5.62 -6.78
N THR A 101 2.96 5.57 -5.68
CA THR A 101 2.40 5.50 -4.32
C THR A 101 2.16 6.90 -3.73
N ALA A 102 1.29 6.99 -2.73
CA ALA A 102 1.12 8.21 -1.95
C ALA A 102 2.43 8.61 -1.24
N GLN A 103 3.25 7.63 -0.88
CA GLN A 103 4.55 7.86 -0.24
C GLN A 103 5.57 8.50 -1.19
N GLU A 104 5.51 8.21 -2.50
CA GLU A 104 6.33 8.92 -3.50
C GLU A 104 5.95 10.40 -3.52
N THR A 105 4.65 10.71 -3.66
CA THR A 105 4.14 12.09 -3.64
C THR A 105 4.57 12.82 -2.35
N TYR A 106 4.38 12.18 -1.20
CA TYR A 106 4.77 12.75 0.09
C TYR A 106 6.29 13.05 0.17
N ALA A 107 7.13 12.12 -0.30
CA ALA A 107 8.59 12.33 -0.31
C ALA A 107 9.01 13.48 -1.24
N GLU A 108 8.32 13.66 -2.36
CA GLU A 108 8.55 14.78 -3.28
C GLU A 108 8.10 16.13 -2.68
N GLU A 109 6.98 16.15 -1.97
CA GLU A 109 6.50 17.31 -1.23
C GLU A 109 7.49 17.71 -0.13
N LEU A 110 7.97 16.74 0.65
CA LEU A 110 9.02 16.97 1.65
C LEU A 110 10.30 17.54 1.01
N SER A 111 10.70 17.01 -0.16
CA SER A 111 11.86 17.49 -0.89
C SER A 111 11.69 18.96 -1.32
N THR A 112 10.49 19.29 -1.77
CA THR A 112 10.12 20.67 -2.13
C THR A 112 10.16 21.58 -0.92
N GLN A 113 9.65 21.15 0.22
CA GLN A 113 9.70 21.90 1.47
C GLN A 113 11.14 22.10 1.96
N CYS A 114 12.01 21.08 1.86
CA CYS A 114 13.43 21.23 2.20
C CYS A 114 14.08 22.38 1.39
N VAL A 115 13.83 22.46 0.10
CA VAL A 115 14.35 23.52 -0.77
C VAL A 115 13.78 24.90 -0.36
N ALA A 116 12.48 24.97 -0.08
CA ALA A 116 11.84 26.21 0.36
C ALA A 116 12.43 26.73 1.69
N ASP A 117 12.84 25.80 2.57
CA ASP A 117 13.49 26.10 3.85
C ASP A 117 14.99 26.41 3.73
N GLY A 118 15.54 26.44 2.50
CA GLY A 118 16.95 26.68 2.24
C GLY A 118 17.87 25.50 2.60
N LYS A 119 17.31 24.30 2.74
CA LYS A 119 18.05 23.06 3.00
C LYS A 119 18.35 22.30 1.70
N GLU A 120 19.19 21.28 1.80
CA GLU A 120 19.45 20.38 0.69
C GLU A 120 18.20 19.54 0.38
N LYS A 121 17.89 19.34 -0.91
CA LYS A 121 16.74 18.55 -1.34
C LYS A 121 16.89 17.08 -0.94
N ILE A 122 15.78 16.39 -0.78
CA ILE A 122 15.76 14.93 -0.71
C ILE A 122 15.97 14.35 -2.11
N SER A 123 16.85 13.35 -2.24
CA SER A 123 16.96 12.55 -3.46
C SER A 123 15.91 11.42 -3.40
N VAL A 124 14.74 11.66 -3.99
CA VAL A 124 13.68 10.64 -4.10
C VAL A 124 14.05 9.64 -5.18
N MET A 125 14.04 8.36 -4.85
CA MET A 125 14.45 7.24 -5.73
C MET A 125 13.30 6.28 -5.94
N PRO A 126 12.47 6.50 -7.00
CA PRO A 126 11.35 5.62 -7.29
C PRO A 126 11.79 4.28 -7.89
N HIS A 127 11.11 3.22 -7.50
CA HIS A 127 11.30 1.84 -7.99
C HIS A 127 9.96 1.19 -8.29
N GLU A 128 9.89 0.38 -9.33
CA GLU A 128 8.68 -0.36 -9.71
C GLU A 128 8.33 -1.44 -8.69
N LEU A 129 9.35 -2.09 -8.09
CA LEU A 129 9.18 -3.19 -7.15
C LEU A 129 9.69 -2.83 -5.75
N GLN A 130 8.85 -3.03 -4.75
CA GLN A 130 9.21 -2.85 -3.35
C GLN A 130 10.37 -3.78 -2.90
N THR A 131 10.49 -4.96 -3.51
CA THR A 131 11.58 -5.91 -3.23
C THR A 131 12.96 -5.38 -3.61
N ASP A 132 13.05 -4.56 -4.65
CA ASP A 132 14.32 -3.94 -5.07
C ASP A 132 14.77 -2.89 -4.07
N ILE A 133 13.82 -2.14 -3.50
CA ILE A 133 14.07 -1.15 -2.45
C ILE A 133 14.71 -1.83 -1.23
N ALA A 134 14.13 -2.95 -0.78
CA ALA A 134 14.65 -3.68 0.38
C ALA A 134 16.13 -4.05 0.22
N THR A 135 16.50 -4.57 -0.95
CA THR A 135 17.90 -4.94 -1.24
C THR A 135 18.84 -3.74 -1.17
N LYS A 136 18.41 -2.59 -1.68
CA LYS A 136 19.20 -1.35 -1.73
C LYS A 136 19.34 -0.68 -0.36
N ILE A 137 18.31 -0.75 0.49
CA ILE A 137 18.38 -0.31 1.89
C ILE A 137 19.38 -1.18 2.67
N ILE A 138 19.28 -2.50 2.55
CA ILE A 138 20.18 -3.43 3.26
C ILE A 138 21.64 -3.24 2.84
N SER A 139 21.89 -2.97 1.56
CA SER A 139 23.24 -2.72 1.05
C SER A 139 23.80 -1.33 1.40
N GLY A 140 22.99 -0.45 2.02
CA GLY A 140 23.36 0.92 2.37
C GLY A 140 23.43 1.88 1.18
N GLN A 141 22.82 1.52 0.03
CA GLN A 141 22.76 2.39 -1.13
C GLN A 141 21.86 3.61 -0.87
N TYR A 142 20.76 3.43 -0.10
CA TYR A 142 19.85 4.50 0.29
C TYR A 142 19.81 4.68 1.81
N ASP A 143 19.38 5.84 2.27
CA ASP A 143 19.35 6.18 3.69
C ASP A 143 18.10 5.62 4.36
N ALA A 144 16.94 5.73 3.69
CA ALA A 144 15.65 5.23 4.16
C ALA A 144 14.72 4.83 3.00
N THR A 145 13.67 4.13 3.32
CA THR A 145 12.48 3.94 2.47
C THR A 145 11.25 4.46 3.16
N LEU A 146 10.26 4.88 2.39
CA LEU A 146 8.94 5.25 2.87
C LEU A 146 7.91 4.36 2.19
N ALA A 147 7.08 3.70 2.98
CA ALA A 147 6.02 2.80 2.51
C ALA A 147 4.92 2.66 3.56
N ASP A 148 3.86 1.95 3.25
CA ASP A 148 2.85 1.55 4.24
C ASP A 148 3.50 0.81 5.41
N SER A 149 3.02 1.04 6.63
CA SER A 149 3.54 0.36 7.83
C SER A 149 3.44 -1.16 7.73
N THR A 150 2.40 -1.68 7.07
CA THR A 150 2.22 -3.12 6.79
C THR A 150 3.28 -3.65 5.83
N VAL A 151 3.70 -2.85 4.84
CA VAL A 151 4.78 -3.19 3.90
C VAL A 151 6.13 -3.20 4.62
N ILE A 152 6.40 -2.20 5.46
CA ILE A 152 7.63 -2.17 6.28
C ILE A 152 7.67 -3.37 7.23
N GLY A 153 6.56 -3.69 7.92
CA GLY A 153 6.45 -4.85 8.80
C GLY A 153 6.72 -6.17 8.07
N TYR A 154 6.10 -6.35 6.89
CA TYR A 154 6.34 -7.53 6.05
C TYR A 154 7.79 -7.61 5.58
N THR A 155 8.36 -6.50 5.12
CA THR A 155 9.75 -6.44 4.67
C THR A 155 10.72 -6.73 5.81
N SER A 156 10.43 -6.26 7.02
CA SER A 156 11.19 -6.58 8.23
C SER A 156 11.19 -8.10 8.48
N ALA A 157 10.02 -8.72 8.47
CA ALA A 157 9.89 -10.17 8.67
C ALA A 157 10.63 -10.97 7.59
N GLN A 158 10.49 -10.62 6.32
CA GLN A 158 11.13 -11.31 5.19
C GLN A 158 12.67 -11.12 5.18
N SER A 159 13.16 -10.00 5.68
CA SER A 159 14.59 -9.70 5.77
C SER A 159 15.24 -10.17 7.08
N GLU A 160 14.52 -10.92 7.92
CA GLU A 160 14.99 -11.35 9.24
C GLU A 160 15.45 -10.15 10.11
N GLY A 161 14.71 -9.05 10.04
CA GLY A 161 14.98 -7.83 10.80
C GLY A 161 16.12 -6.96 10.24
N LYS A 162 16.61 -7.21 9.03
CA LYS A 162 17.65 -6.36 8.40
C LYS A 162 17.10 -4.99 7.98
N ILE A 163 15.78 -4.87 7.80
CA ILE A 163 15.07 -3.61 7.70
C ILE A 163 14.18 -3.49 8.92
N VAL A 164 14.15 -2.32 9.52
CA VAL A 164 13.31 -2.02 10.69
C VAL A 164 12.57 -0.72 10.48
N GLN A 165 11.38 -0.62 11.07
CA GLN A 165 10.66 0.63 11.14
C GLN A 165 11.42 1.59 12.06
N LEU A 166 11.50 2.85 11.65
CA LEU A 166 12.07 3.95 12.45
C LEU A 166 10.98 4.97 12.74
N GLY A 167 10.75 5.25 14.01
CA GLY A 167 9.70 6.18 14.47
C GLY A 167 8.30 5.57 14.43
N GLU A 168 7.32 6.43 14.63
CA GLU A 168 5.90 6.07 14.65
C GLU A 168 5.32 6.01 13.22
N THR A 169 4.20 5.32 13.08
CA THR A 169 3.36 5.37 11.88
C THR A 169 2.64 6.71 11.82
N PHE A 170 2.54 7.32 10.66
CA PHE A 170 1.95 8.63 10.44
C PHE A 170 1.08 8.67 9.19
N GLU A 171 0.26 9.71 9.03
CA GLU A 171 -0.63 9.90 7.88
C GLU A 171 -1.47 8.67 7.56
N SER A 172 -2.14 8.12 8.57
CA SER A 172 -3.06 7.01 8.38
C SER A 172 -4.23 7.43 7.51
N ALA A 173 -4.47 6.67 6.46
CA ALA A 173 -5.54 6.92 5.50
C ALA A 173 -6.26 5.61 5.13
N PRO A 174 -7.52 5.68 4.71
CA PRO A 174 -8.22 4.52 4.21
C PRO A 174 -7.58 4.01 2.92
N GLN A 175 -7.55 2.69 2.77
CA GLN A 175 -7.15 2.01 1.54
C GLN A 175 -8.35 1.30 0.95
N GLY A 176 -8.42 1.24 -0.38
CA GLY A 176 -9.61 0.76 -1.08
C GLY A 176 -9.32 -0.22 -2.22
N VAL A 177 -10.35 -1.00 -2.52
CA VAL A 177 -10.46 -1.75 -3.78
C VAL A 177 -10.78 -0.74 -4.87
N ALA A 178 -9.96 -0.68 -5.92
CA ALA A 178 -10.16 0.18 -7.08
C ALA A 178 -10.99 -0.54 -8.14
N ILE A 179 -12.02 0.13 -8.66
CA ILE A 179 -12.97 -0.41 -9.64
C ILE A 179 -13.14 0.63 -10.75
N ASN A 180 -13.32 0.17 -12.01
CA ASN A 180 -13.58 1.07 -13.11
C ASN A 180 -14.76 2.02 -12.78
N LYS A 181 -14.58 3.32 -13.02
CA LYS A 181 -15.55 4.35 -12.63
C LYS A 181 -16.92 4.17 -13.27
N ASP A 182 -16.96 3.62 -14.48
CA ASP A 182 -18.19 3.41 -15.23
C ASP A 182 -18.92 2.10 -14.86
N ASP A 183 -18.32 1.25 -14.01
CA ASP A 183 -18.92 -0.02 -13.57
C ASP A 183 -19.58 0.12 -12.19
N GLU A 184 -20.75 0.77 -12.19
CA GLU A 184 -21.52 0.99 -10.97
C GLU A 184 -22.05 -0.32 -10.37
N GLU A 185 -22.40 -1.32 -11.20
CA GLU A 185 -22.94 -2.60 -10.75
C GLU A 185 -21.86 -3.38 -9.97
N LEU A 186 -20.66 -3.50 -10.52
CA LEU A 186 -19.54 -4.13 -9.84
C LEU A 186 -19.13 -3.36 -8.58
N THR A 187 -19.17 -2.04 -8.62
CA THR A 187 -18.86 -1.18 -7.46
C THR A 187 -19.78 -1.46 -6.29
N GLN A 188 -21.10 -1.51 -6.53
CA GLN A 188 -22.09 -1.83 -5.50
C GLN A 188 -21.95 -3.27 -5.00
N ALA A 189 -21.67 -4.22 -5.89
CA ALA A 189 -21.46 -5.63 -5.53
C ALA A 189 -20.22 -5.80 -4.64
N ILE A 190 -19.09 -5.15 -4.98
CA ILE A 190 -17.88 -5.17 -4.16
C ILE A 190 -18.12 -4.50 -2.80
N GLN A 191 -18.80 -3.36 -2.76
CA GLN A 191 -19.13 -2.70 -1.50
C GLN A 191 -19.96 -3.58 -0.58
N ALA A 192 -21.02 -4.19 -1.11
CA ALA A 192 -21.88 -5.08 -0.34
C ALA A 192 -21.14 -6.34 0.14
N ALA A 193 -20.30 -6.93 -0.72
CA ALA A 193 -19.49 -8.10 -0.37
C ALA A 193 -18.44 -7.75 0.69
N MET A 194 -17.78 -6.60 0.57
CA MET A 194 -16.80 -6.14 1.57
C MET A 194 -17.48 -5.88 2.91
N GLN A 195 -18.63 -5.21 2.93
CA GLN A 195 -19.40 -5.00 4.15
C GLN A 195 -19.78 -6.33 4.81
N TYR A 196 -20.19 -7.34 4.00
CA TYR A 196 -20.47 -8.68 4.52
C TYR A 196 -19.23 -9.32 5.18
N LEU A 197 -18.04 -9.16 4.58
CA LEU A 197 -16.79 -9.67 5.19
C LEU A 197 -16.49 -8.97 6.52
N MET A 198 -16.75 -7.67 6.61
CA MET A 198 -16.59 -6.89 7.85
C MET A 198 -17.58 -7.31 8.94
N ASP A 199 -18.86 -7.34 8.61
CA ASP A 199 -19.95 -7.67 9.56
C ASP A 199 -19.81 -9.07 10.18
N ASN A 200 -19.21 -10.01 9.43
CA ASN A 200 -19.02 -11.38 9.88
C ASN A 200 -17.60 -11.66 10.42
N GLY A 201 -16.75 -10.63 10.54
CA GLY A 201 -15.39 -10.76 11.07
C GLY A 201 -14.37 -11.39 10.12
N TYR A 202 -14.77 -11.78 8.90
CA TYR A 202 -13.87 -12.45 7.95
C TYR A 202 -12.72 -11.57 7.49
N LEU A 203 -12.96 -10.26 7.33
CA LEU A 203 -11.88 -9.32 7.00
C LEU A 203 -10.82 -9.29 8.10
N ALA A 204 -11.25 -9.15 9.35
CA ALA A 204 -10.33 -9.14 10.51
C ALA A 204 -9.56 -10.46 10.64
N ASP A 205 -10.21 -11.61 10.43
CA ASP A 205 -9.58 -12.94 10.47
C ASP A 205 -8.51 -13.10 9.37
N ILE A 206 -8.80 -12.63 8.15
CA ILE A 206 -7.82 -12.63 7.06
C ILE A 206 -6.61 -11.78 7.46
N LEU A 207 -6.84 -10.55 7.90
CA LEU A 207 -5.78 -9.61 8.28
C LEU A 207 -4.99 -10.09 9.48
N ALA A 208 -5.62 -10.75 10.46
CA ALA A 208 -4.96 -11.35 11.62
C ALA A 208 -3.89 -12.37 11.22
N SER A 209 -4.14 -13.12 10.12
CA SER A 209 -3.17 -14.08 9.59
C SER A 209 -1.88 -13.43 9.08
N TYR A 210 -1.89 -12.12 8.90
CA TYR A 210 -0.77 -11.29 8.45
C TYR A 210 -0.31 -10.27 9.51
N GLY A 211 -0.87 -10.32 10.73
CA GLY A 211 -0.55 -9.39 11.81
C GLY A 211 -1.07 -7.97 11.59
N ALA A 212 -2.09 -7.80 10.74
CA ALA A 212 -2.66 -6.53 10.33
C ALA A 212 -4.12 -6.32 10.77
N GLN A 213 -4.60 -7.08 11.77
CA GLN A 213 -6.00 -7.05 12.22
C GLN A 213 -6.46 -5.65 12.68
N ASP A 214 -5.56 -4.87 13.27
CA ASP A 214 -5.86 -3.53 13.79
C ASP A 214 -6.08 -2.48 12.67
N ALA A 215 -5.73 -2.83 11.43
CA ALA A 215 -5.96 -2.00 10.26
C ALA A 215 -7.36 -2.21 9.64
N ALA A 216 -8.12 -3.24 10.07
CA ALA A 216 -9.43 -3.54 9.52
C ALA A 216 -10.43 -2.40 9.76
N LEU A 217 -11.10 -1.94 8.70
CA LEU A 217 -12.26 -1.08 8.84
C LEU A 217 -13.51 -1.92 9.16
N THR A 218 -14.51 -1.27 9.74
CA THR A 218 -15.81 -1.89 10.09
C THR A 218 -16.93 -1.46 9.14
N THR A 219 -16.65 -0.49 8.28
CA THR A 219 -17.60 0.04 7.28
C THR A 219 -16.91 0.14 5.94
N ALA A 220 -17.52 -0.46 4.91
CA ALA A 220 -17.08 -0.36 3.53
C ALA A 220 -17.68 0.89 2.88
N GLU A 221 -16.94 1.98 2.88
CA GLU A 221 -17.39 3.24 2.29
C GLU A 221 -16.97 3.33 0.81
N LEU A 222 -17.89 3.81 -0.01
CA LEU A 222 -17.63 4.13 -1.40
C LEU A 222 -17.13 5.58 -1.51
N ASN A 223 -15.93 5.76 -2.07
CA ASN A 223 -15.31 7.07 -2.28
C ASN A 223 -15.37 7.93 -0.99
N PRO A 224 -14.82 7.46 0.13
CA PRO A 224 -14.89 8.19 1.39
C PRO A 224 -14.12 9.51 1.29
N THR A 225 -14.67 10.57 1.87
CA THR A 225 -13.96 11.85 1.93
C THR A 225 -12.67 11.70 2.74
N VAL A 226 -11.55 11.95 2.11
CA VAL A 226 -10.23 11.99 2.75
C VAL A 226 -9.76 13.44 2.84
N ASN A 227 -9.21 13.82 4.00
CA ASN A 227 -8.74 15.18 4.30
C ASN A 227 -7.25 15.31 3.99
#